data_dcb97be2a1bfacd91cf676581ecd708c
#
_entry.id   dcb97be2a1bfacd91cf676581ecd708c
#
_cell.length_a   1.000
_cell.length_b   1.000
_cell.length_c   1.000
_cell.angle_alpha   90.00
_cell.angle_beta   90.00
_cell.angle_gamma   90.00
#
_symmetry.space_group_name_H-M   'P 1'
#
loop_
_entity.id
_entity.type
_entity.pdbx_description
1 polymer ?
#
loop_
_entity_poly.entity_id
_entity_poly.type
_entity_poly.pdbx_seq_one_letter_code
_entity_poly.pdbx_strand_id
1 'polypeptide(L)'
;MSFPRQVPTRRSRYRSLLRPYFLWDEDVSIGELQQILAGPDGPRRDELLGKMLREARDLDVWQFVRPLEVAGALERLRRLLGRRYAFWSFLIEGWRRHGLLGT
;
A
#
# COMPACT_ATOMS: atom_id res chain seq x y z
N MET A 1 -6.40 27.98 9.91
CA MET A 1 -5.78 27.23 11.02
C MET A 1 -5.82 25.75 10.70
N SER A 2 -4.66 25.17 10.66
CA SER A 2 -4.61 23.72 10.48
C SER A 2 -5.18 23.05 11.73
N PHE A 3 -5.91 21.99 11.56
CA PHE A 3 -6.31 21.19 12.69
C PHE A 3 -5.07 20.76 13.43
N PRO A 4 -5.11 20.78 14.75
CA PRO A 4 -4.06 20.13 15.49
C PRO A 4 -3.99 18.70 14.99
N ARG A 5 -2.79 18.24 14.80
CA ARG A 5 -2.58 16.85 14.45
C ARG A 5 -3.30 16.01 15.48
N GLN A 6 -4.15 15.11 15.04
CA GLN A 6 -4.84 14.24 15.97
C GLN A 6 -3.83 13.53 16.85
N VAL A 7 -3.98 13.71 18.14
CA VAL A 7 -3.21 12.93 19.08
C VAL A 7 -3.68 11.48 18.92
N PRO A 8 -2.78 10.52 18.69
CA PRO A 8 -3.18 9.14 18.55
C PRO A 8 -3.92 8.68 19.81
N THR A 9 -5.13 8.18 19.63
CA THR A 9 -5.85 7.54 20.72
C THR A 9 -5.15 6.24 21.06
N ARG A 10 -5.49 5.65 22.22
CA ARG A 10 -5.01 4.31 22.57
C ARG A 10 -5.23 3.34 21.40
N ARG A 11 -6.41 3.43 20.80
CA ARG A 11 -6.80 2.55 19.70
C ARG A 11 -5.88 2.71 18.49
N SER A 12 -5.53 3.94 18.14
CA SER A 12 -4.62 4.23 17.04
C SER A 12 -3.21 3.73 17.33
N ARG A 13 -2.75 3.85 18.57
CA ARG A 13 -1.44 3.37 18.96
C ARG A 13 -1.36 1.84 18.88
N TYR A 14 -2.39 1.17 19.37
CA TYR A 14 -2.44 -0.29 19.28
C TYR A 14 -2.44 -0.74 17.83
N ARG A 15 -3.23 -0.07 17.00
CA ARG A 15 -3.31 -0.41 15.58
C ARG A 15 -1.94 -0.28 14.90
N SER A 16 -1.18 0.78 15.20
CA SER A 16 0.12 0.98 14.57
C SER A 16 1.16 -0.02 15.05
N LEU A 17 0.97 -0.64 16.22
CA LEU A 17 1.87 -1.66 16.73
C LEU A 17 1.51 -3.07 16.25
N LEU A 18 0.30 -3.25 15.72
CA LEU A 18 -0.13 -4.54 15.20
C LEU A 18 0.57 -4.85 13.89
N ARG A 19 0.76 -6.12 13.61
CA ARG A 19 1.27 -6.56 12.32
C ARG A 19 0.14 -6.62 11.33
N PRO A 20 0.35 -6.15 10.10
CA PRO A 20 -0.68 -6.32 9.06
C PRO A 20 -0.84 -7.81 8.72
N TYR A 21 -2.08 -8.26 8.57
CA TYR A 21 -2.36 -9.67 8.31
C TYR A 21 -1.69 -10.18 7.03
N PHE A 22 -1.52 -9.31 6.04
CA PHE A 22 -0.94 -9.69 4.74
C PHE A 22 0.59 -9.80 4.77
N LEU A 23 1.22 -9.43 5.89
CA LEU A 23 2.67 -9.56 6.09
C LEU A 23 2.94 -10.52 7.24
N TRP A 24 2.22 -11.63 7.28
CA TRP A 24 2.32 -12.62 8.36
C TRP A 24 3.72 -13.19 8.53
N ASP A 25 4.52 -13.19 7.47
CA ASP A 25 5.87 -13.71 7.47
C ASP A 25 6.94 -12.62 7.67
N GLU A 26 6.51 -11.38 7.93
CA GLU A 26 7.42 -10.25 8.12
C GLU A 26 7.28 -9.69 9.53
N ASP A 27 8.39 -9.26 10.10
CA ASP A 27 8.38 -8.61 11.40
C ASP A 27 8.24 -7.10 11.21
N VAL A 28 7.08 -6.68 10.69
CA VAL A 28 6.79 -5.29 10.35
C VAL A 28 5.43 -4.93 10.91
N SER A 29 5.36 -3.87 11.71
CA SER A 29 4.09 -3.35 12.21
C SER A 29 3.41 -2.47 11.16
N ILE A 30 2.12 -2.21 11.36
CA ILE A 30 1.38 -1.28 10.49
C ILE A 30 2.06 0.08 10.44
N GLY A 31 2.51 0.59 11.60
CA GLY A 31 3.20 1.88 11.67
C GLY A 31 4.50 1.90 10.89
N GLU A 32 5.28 0.84 11.01
CA GLU A 32 6.52 0.71 10.25
C GLU A 32 6.26 0.62 8.75
N LEU A 33 5.24 -0.15 8.36
CA LEU A 33 4.86 -0.26 6.96
C LEU A 33 4.44 1.09 6.40
N GLN A 34 3.65 1.86 7.15
CA GLN A 34 3.26 3.19 6.73
C GLN A 34 4.47 4.09 6.49
N GLN A 35 5.46 4.03 7.38
CA GLN A 35 6.67 4.82 7.23
C GLN A 35 7.49 4.41 6.01
N ILE A 36 7.64 3.10 5.79
CA ILE A 36 8.41 2.60 4.66
C ILE A 36 7.74 2.97 3.34
N LEU A 37 6.43 2.81 3.25
CA LEU A 37 5.70 3.11 2.02
C LEU A 37 5.58 4.61 1.75
N ALA A 38 5.65 5.44 2.78
CA ALA A 38 5.68 6.89 2.62
C ALA A 38 7.08 7.41 2.28
N GLY A 39 8.10 6.59 2.44
CA GLY A 39 9.48 6.97 2.18
C GLY A 39 9.87 6.85 0.72
N PRO A 40 11.16 7.05 0.42
CA PRO A 40 11.64 6.99 -0.95
C PRO A 40 11.60 5.57 -1.52
N ASP A 41 11.57 5.47 -2.83
CA ASP A 41 11.64 4.20 -3.53
C ASP A 41 12.93 3.46 -3.16
N GLY A 42 12.83 2.14 -3.10
CA GLY A 42 13.98 1.30 -2.81
C GLY A 42 13.56 -0.16 -2.77
N PRO A 43 14.55 -1.09 -2.69
CA PRO A 43 14.26 -2.52 -2.71
C PRO A 43 13.32 -2.99 -1.60
N ARG A 44 13.51 -2.46 -0.40
CA ARG A 44 12.65 -2.85 0.74
C ARG A 44 11.23 -2.36 0.56
N ARG A 45 11.06 -1.13 0.10
CA ARG A 45 9.74 -0.58 -0.19
C ARG A 45 9.04 -1.40 -1.26
N ASP A 46 9.74 -1.73 -2.33
CA ASP A 46 9.18 -2.52 -3.43
C ASP A 46 8.81 -3.93 -2.98
N GLU A 47 9.64 -4.56 -2.17
CA GLU A 47 9.35 -5.88 -1.63
C GLU A 47 8.05 -5.88 -0.80
N LEU A 48 7.91 -4.93 0.11
CA LEU A 48 6.73 -4.84 0.96
C LEU A 48 5.50 -4.40 0.18
N LEU A 49 5.65 -3.47 -0.74
CA LEU A 49 4.55 -3.05 -1.61
C LEU A 49 4.07 -4.22 -2.46
N GLY A 50 4.99 -4.98 -3.05
CA GLY A 50 4.65 -6.17 -3.82
C GLY A 50 3.90 -7.21 -3.00
N LYS A 51 4.37 -7.48 -1.79
CA LYS A 51 3.68 -8.42 -0.89
C LYS A 51 2.29 -7.94 -0.55
N MET A 52 2.13 -6.66 -0.24
CA MET A 52 0.83 -6.07 0.06
C MET A 52 -0.12 -6.21 -1.12
N LEU A 53 0.32 -5.86 -2.32
CA LEU A 53 -0.53 -5.94 -3.51
C LEU A 53 -0.90 -7.38 -3.85
N ARG A 54 -0.04 -8.34 -3.50
CA ARG A 54 -0.29 -9.76 -3.75
C ARG A 54 -1.24 -10.36 -2.73
N GLU A 55 -1.12 -10.00 -1.46
CA GLU A 55 -1.79 -10.71 -0.37
C GLU A 55 -2.93 -9.93 0.30
N ALA A 56 -2.91 -8.62 0.26
CA ALA A 56 -3.93 -7.82 0.91
C ALA A 56 -5.20 -7.72 0.06
N ARG A 57 -6.32 -7.47 0.74
CA ARG A 57 -7.55 -7.10 0.04
C ARG A 57 -7.35 -5.73 -0.60
N ASP A 58 -7.92 -5.54 -1.77
CA ASP A 58 -7.74 -4.29 -2.51
C ASP A 58 -8.14 -3.05 -1.70
N LEU A 59 -9.23 -3.12 -0.94
CA LEU A 59 -9.67 -1.99 -0.12
C LEU A 59 -8.67 -1.65 0.98
N ASP A 60 -7.96 -2.64 1.52
CA ASP A 60 -6.98 -2.41 2.57
C ASP A 60 -5.73 -1.70 2.03
N VAL A 61 -5.41 -1.93 0.77
CA VAL A 61 -4.25 -1.31 0.12
C VAL A 61 -4.34 0.22 0.17
N TRP A 62 -5.54 0.75 0.01
CA TRP A 62 -5.74 2.20 -0.06
C TRP A 62 -5.52 2.91 1.27
N GLN A 63 -5.34 2.18 2.35
CA GLN A 63 -4.94 2.75 3.63
C GLN A 63 -3.45 3.10 3.66
N PHE A 64 -2.67 2.57 2.73
CA PHE A 64 -1.22 2.71 2.73
C PHE A 64 -0.67 3.48 1.54
N VAL A 65 -1.27 3.32 0.37
CA VAL A 65 -0.80 3.94 -0.87
C VAL A 65 -1.98 4.45 -1.68
N ARG A 66 -1.68 5.34 -2.61
CA ARG A 66 -2.69 5.87 -3.54
C ARG A 66 -2.69 5.06 -4.83
N PRO A 67 -3.83 5.05 -5.54
CA PRO A 67 -3.90 4.36 -6.84
C PRO A 67 -2.80 4.77 -7.82
N LEU A 68 -2.42 6.04 -7.84
CA LEU A 68 -1.38 6.52 -8.74
C LEU A 68 -0.02 5.92 -8.43
N GLU A 69 0.27 5.68 -7.15
CA GLU A 69 1.51 5.03 -6.73
C GLU A 69 1.54 3.57 -7.20
N VAL A 70 0.42 2.89 -7.10
CA VAL A 70 0.29 1.51 -7.61
C VAL A 70 0.48 1.49 -9.12
N ALA A 71 -0.16 2.40 -9.83
CA ALA A 71 -0.04 2.50 -11.29
C ALA A 71 1.42 2.66 -11.71
N GLY A 72 2.16 3.51 -11.00
CA GLY A 72 3.56 3.76 -11.32
C GLY A 72 4.49 2.59 -10.99
N ALA A 73 4.06 1.68 -10.14
CA ALA A 73 4.88 0.56 -9.68
C ALA A 73 4.57 -0.76 -10.38
N LEU A 74 3.46 -0.86 -11.09
CA LEU A 74 2.97 -2.15 -11.62
C LEU A 74 3.99 -2.93 -12.43
N GLU A 75 4.61 -2.29 -13.42
CA GLU A 75 5.56 -2.99 -14.29
C GLU A 75 6.79 -3.47 -13.52
N ARG A 76 7.27 -2.61 -12.63
CA ARG A 76 8.43 -2.93 -11.80
C ARG A 76 8.13 -4.09 -10.85
N LEU A 77 6.90 -4.20 -10.37
CA LEU A 77 6.49 -5.21 -9.41
C LEU A 77 5.87 -6.45 -10.05
N ARG A 78 5.82 -6.52 -11.34
CA ARG A 78 5.12 -7.59 -12.07
C ARG A 78 5.46 -8.99 -11.58
N ARG A 79 6.74 -9.28 -11.40
CA ARG A 79 7.19 -10.60 -10.95
C ARG A 79 6.74 -10.90 -9.52
N LEU A 80 6.75 -9.89 -8.65
CA LEU A 80 6.34 -10.04 -7.26
C LEU A 80 4.84 -10.25 -7.13
N LEU A 81 4.06 -9.69 -8.04
CA LEU A 81 2.61 -9.77 -7.99
C LEU A 81 2.05 -11.11 -8.48
N GLY A 82 2.78 -11.79 -9.35
CA GLY A 82 2.31 -13.05 -9.90
C GLY A 82 0.92 -12.92 -10.51
N ARG A 83 0.00 -13.77 -10.07
CA ARG A 83 -1.38 -13.78 -10.59
C ARG A 83 -2.12 -12.46 -10.34
N ARG A 84 -1.75 -11.75 -9.30
CA ARG A 84 -2.42 -10.49 -8.95
C ARG A 84 -2.05 -9.36 -9.92
N TYR A 85 -1.03 -9.53 -10.72
CA TYR A 85 -0.67 -8.51 -11.70
C TYR A 85 -1.83 -8.23 -12.66
N ALA A 86 -2.49 -9.27 -13.15
CA ALA A 86 -3.63 -9.11 -14.07
C ALA A 86 -4.77 -8.34 -13.41
N PHE A 87 -5.07 -8.66 -12.15
CA PHE A 87 -6.10 -7.96 -11.39
C PHE A 87 -5.79 -6.47 -11.26
N TRP A 88 -4.57 -6.14 -10.80
CA TRP A 88 -4.19 -4.76 -10.61
C TRP A 88 -4.11 -3.98 -11.91
N SER A 89 -3.60 -4.61 -12.97
CA SER A 89 -3.57 -3.99 -14.29
C SER A 89 -4.95 -3.66 -14.79
N PHE A 90 -5.89 -4.59 -14.63
CA PHE A 90 -7.27 -4.38 -15.03
C PHE A 90 -7.89 -3.21 -14.28
N LEU A 91 -7.73 -3.20 -12.97
CA LEU A 91 -8.30 -2.16 -12.10
C LEU A 91 -7.73 -0.78 -12.43
N ILE A 92 -6.42 -0.68 -12.51
CA ILE A 92 -5.73 0.59 -12.78
C ILE A 92 -6.07 1.09 -14.19
N GLU A 93 -6.10 0.22 -15.18
CA GLU A 93 -6.44 0.60 -16.55
C GLU A 93 -7.88 1.11 -16.63
N GLY A 94 -8.80 0.45 -15.93
CA GLY A 94 -10.18 0.91 -15.87
C GLY A 94 -10.29 2.31 -15.26
N TRP A 95 -9.57 2.54 -14.16
CA TRP A 95 -9.56 3.85 -13.50
C TRP A 95 -8.93 4.92 -14.40
N ARG A 96 -7.87 4.57 -15.11
CA ARG A 96 -7.21 5.51 -16.04
C ARG A 96 -8.16 5.94 -17.15
N ARG A 97 -8.89 4.99 -17.74
CA ARG A 97 -9.86 5.29 -18.79
C ARG A 97 -10.98 6.20 -18.32
N HIS A 98 -11.37 6.08 -17.06
CA HIS A 98 -12.45 6.91 -16.48
C HIS A 98 -11.92 8.16 -15.77
N GLY A 99 -10.64 8.45 -15.86
CA GLY A 99 -10.06 9.63 -15.23
C GLY A 99 -10.04 9.60 -13.71
N LEU A 100 -10.07 8.43 -13.10
CA LEU A 100 -10.17 8.28 -11.66
C LEU A 100 -8.84 8.21 -10.93
N LEU A 101 -7.73 8.13 -11.65
CA LEU A 101 -6.41 8.06 -11.02
C LEU A 101 -5.93 9.40 -10.47
N GLY A 102 -6.50 10.46 -10.95
CA GLY A 102 -5.99 11.78 -10.68
C GLY A 102 -4.73 12.08 -11.50
N THR A 103 -4.14 13.20 -11.28
CA THR A 103 -2.92 13.62 -11.97
C THR A 103 -1.82 13.85 -10.98
#